data_03f33c0ff7bac33b39ce11afb8e9604e
#
_entry.id   03f33c0ff7bac33b39ce11afb8e9604e
#
_cell.length_a   1.000
_cell.length_b   1.000
_cell.length_c   1.000
_cell.angle_alpha   90.00
_cell.angle_beta   90.00
_cell.angle_gamma   90.00
#
_symmetry.space_group_name_H-M   'P 1'
#
loop_
_entity.id
_entity.type
_entity.pdbx_description
1 polymer ?
#
loop_
_entity_poly.entity_id
_entity_poly.type
_entity_poly.pdbx_seq_one_letter_code
_entity_poly.pdbx_strand_id
1 'polypeptide(L)'
;MEINFVNKSKKNDLDIKSIDGKTVISINVKNQSNYDIDQMIDGVERFLDKKINVNFTNIKGEDAENLLLKLNNISFSYTNPPKYNIPERYFPLLNEVEDYKKIVIEPNKYQDTMLKYFIKKIPKNYTYKKFSLKRNDKNFPLTAAVGAGSSHKSYFLHVFPKKHNKNWDDIFLIGKCVTFDSGGMNIKVRNMEEMKTDMAGSAIIMGVLNLTNKLPKNINLLIPIVENYIGSKATRPRPVLPSISVKTVEITDTDAEGRLCIADAVEYFNEHLYNKNLKNPLLIDIATLTGHTYYISCSTSSIVMGNKKAKRYMDKLYECGEQTKEFIDILQLRENYVKSLKSSVADIKNWSPQCKAGTLVGGAFIDFFVNKNIPWIHIDVAAVVYNNDKVKSYGINLLTKFLEKI
;
A
#
# COMPACT_ATOMS: atom_id res chain seq x y z
N MET A 1 -10.62 -16.57 29.24
CA MET A 1 -9.18 -16.32 29.14
C MET A 1 -8.99 -14.80 29.13
N GLU A 2 -8.01 -14.31 29.82
CA GLU A 2 -7.69 -12.88 29.92
C GLU A 2 -6.26 -12.69 29.45
N ILE A 3 -6.03 -11.73 28.55
CA ILE A 3 -4.70 -11.38 28.08
C ILE A 3 -4.37 -10.01 28.64
N ASN A 4 -3.32 -9.96 29.46
CA ASN A 4 -2.81 -8.74 30.04
C ASN A 4 -1.48 -8.37 29.39
N PHE A 5 -1.44 -7.21 28.72
CA PHE A 5 -0.19 -6.64 28.25
C PHE A 5 0.43 -5.77 29.33
N VAL A 6 1.65 -6.07 29.71
CA VAL A 6 2.32 -5.43 30.84
C VAL A 6 3.65 -4.83 30.42
N ASN A 7 3.91 -3.63 30.88
CA ASN A 7 5.19 -2.93 30.71
C ASN A 7 6.05 -3.15 31.96
N LYS A 8 6.66 -4.34 32.11
CA LYS A 8 7.48 -4.70 33.29
C LYS A 8 8.95 -4.86 32.90
N SER A 9 9.81 -4.47 33.84
CA SER A 9 11.27 -4.54 33.71
C SER A 9 11.89 -5.93 33.96
N LYS A 10 11.14 -7.02 33.99
CA LYS A 10 11.62 -8.37 34.29
C LYS A 10 11.53 -9.34 33.12
N LYS A 11 12.46 -10.26 33.11
CA LYS A 11 12.99 -11.14 32.06
C LYS A 11 12.04 -12.11 31.32
N ASN A 12 10.74 -12.19 31.61
CA ASN A 12 9.85 -13.14 30.91
C ASN A 12 8.92 -12.38 29.96
N ASP A 13 9.07 -12.64 28.69
CA ASP A 13 8.36 -11.97 27.61
C ASP A 13 6.92 -12.47 27.47
N LEU A 14 6.63 -13.69 27.92
CA LEU A 14 5.32 -14.32 27.96
C LEU A 14 5.13 -15.04 29.31
N ASP A 15 4.08 -14.71 30.04
CA ASP A 15 3.72 -15.36 31.29
C ASP A 15 2.27 -15.86 31.22
N ILE A 16 2.07 -17.16 31.41
CA ILE A 16 0.75 -17.81 31.37
C ILE A 16 0.43 -18.34 32.75
N LYS A 17 -0.64 -17.82 33.36
CA LYS A 17 -1.09 -18.22 34.70
C LYS A 17 -2.55 -18.59 34.71
N SER A 18 -2.92 -19.53 35.54
CA SER A 18 -4.32 -19.76 35.90
C SER A 18 -4.61 -19.03 37.22
N ILE A 19 -5.57 -18.10 37.17
CA ILE A 19 -6.03 -17.34 38.35
C ILE A 19 -7.56 -17.52 38.41
N ASP A 20 -8.06 -18.03 39.51
CA ASP A 20 -9.51 -18.27 39.73
C ASP A 20 -10.18 -19.04 38.59
N GLY A 21 -9.52 -20.09 38.08
CA GLY A 21 -10.01 -20.90 36.97
C GLY A 21 -10.01 -20.21 35.60
N LYS A 22 -9.41 -19.02 35.50
CA LYS A 22 -9.22 -18.30 34.24
C LYS A 22 -7.76 -18.36 33.81
N THR A 23 -7.52 -18.59 32.54
CA THR A 23 -6.17 -18.46 31.97
C THR A 23 -5.88 -16.99 31.73
N VAL A 24 -4.85 -16.47 32.39
CA VAL A 24 -4.34 -15.11 32.23
C VAL A 24 -3.03 -15.21 31.50
N ILE A 25 -2.93 -14.54 30.35
CA ILE A 25 -1.72 -14.45 29.55
C ILE A 25 -1.18 -13.03 29.69
N SER A 26 0.04 -12.88 30.18
CA SER A 26 0.70 -11.58 30.29
C SER A 26 1.82 -11.50 29.26
N ILE A 27 1.76 -10.52 28.36
CA ILE A 27 2.77 -10.27 27.34
C ILE A 27 3.52 -8.98 27.70
N ASN A 28 4.84 -9.08 27.82
CA ASN A 28 5.69 -7.91 28.05
C ASN A 28 6.05 -7.28 26.71
N VAL A 29 5.61 -6.05 26.48
CA VAL A 29 5.84 -5.31 25.23
C VAL A 29 6.98 -4.29 25.29
N LYS A 30 7.60 -4.14 26.48
CA LYS A 30 8.71 -3.21 26.64
C LYS A 30 9.99 -3.79 26.04
N ASN A 31 10.60 -3.09 25.10
CA ASN A 31 11.84 -3.47 24.41
C ASN A 31 11.71 -4.68 23.44
N GLN A 32 10.52 -5.05 23.04
CA GLN A 32 10.31 -6.12 22.06
C GLN A 32 10.28 -5.58 20.63
N SER A 33 10.91 -6.30 19.71
CA SER A 33 10.74 -6.05 18.28
C SER A 33 9.33 -6.43 17.82
N ASN A 34 8.89 -5.91 16.68
CA ASN A 34 7.61 -6.32 16.09
C ASN A 34 7.56 -7.82 15.77
N TYR A 35 8.68 -8.38 15.36
CA TYR A 35 8.82 -9.81 15.08
C TYR A 35 8.58 -10.64 16.34
N ASP A 36 9.16 -10.25 17.49
CA ASP A 36 8.97 -10.95 18.75
C ASP A 36 7.53 -10.88 19.24
N ILE A 37 6.88 -9.73 19.10
CA ILE A 37 5.46 -9.57 19.46
C ILE A 37 4.57 -10.40 18.54
N ASP A 38 4.85 -10.45 17.22
CA ASP A 38 4.10 -11.29 16.28
C ASP A 38 4.27 -12.79 16.60
N GLN A 39 5.48 -13.25 16.94
CA GLN A 39 5.71 -14.64 17.39
C GLN A 39 4.99 -14.98 18.70
N MET A 40 4.99 -14.06 19.66
CA MET A 40 4.27 -14.23 20.93
C MET A 40 2.76 -14.32 20.69
N ILE A 41 2.25 -13.48 19.81
CA ILE A 41 0.84 -13.47 19.42
C ILE A 41 0.47 -14.79 18.70
N ASP A 42 1.28 -15.24 17.75
CA ASP A 42 1.08 -16.54 17.06
C ASP A 42 1.15 -17.71 18.03
N GLY A 43 2.02 -17.61 19.06
CA GLY A 43 2.10 -18.59 20.16
C GLY A 43 0.82 -18.63 21.01
N VAL A 44 0.18 -17.48 21.20
CA VAL A 44 -1.09 -17.34 21.92
C VAL A 44 -2.29 -17.79 21.07
N GLU A 45 -2.23 -17.69 19.75
CA GLU A 45 -3.30 -18.13 18.84
C GLU A 45 -3.76 -19.58 19.11
N ARG A 46 -2.86 -20.46 19.49
CA ARG A 46 -3.17 -21.87 19.80
C ARG A 46 -4.10 -22.06 21.01
N PHE A 47 -4.29 -21.02 21.80
CA PHE A 47 -5.14 -21.02 23.02
C PHE A 47 -6.41 -20.19 22.83
N LEU A 48 -6.66 -19.65 21.63
CA LEU A 48 -7.70 -18.66 21.39
C LEU A 48 -9.10 -19.21 21.06
N ASP A 49 -9.35 -20.49 21.20
CA ASP A 49 -10.69 -21.11 20.99
C ASP A 49 -11.81 -20.62 21.94
N LYS A 50 -11.52 -19.67 22.84
CA LYS A 50 -12.48 -19.18 23.85
C LYS A 50 -12.57 -17.64 23.81
N LYS A 51 -13.72 -17.10 24.23
CA LYS A 51 -13.92 -15.66 24.43
C LYS A 51 -12.80 -15.08 25.29
N ILE A 52 -12.04 -14.12 24.70
CA ILE A 52 -10.88 -13.49 25.32
C ILE A 52 -11.24 -12.06 25.67
N ASN A 53 -10.98 -11.66 26.90
CA ASN A 53 -10.98 -10.26 27.30
C ASN A 53 -9.52 -9.77 27.32
N VAL A 54 -9.23 -8.73 26.55
CA VAL A 54 -7.90 -8.11 26.49
C VAL A 54 -7.94 -6.81 27.28
N ASN A 55 -7.04 -6.69 28.26
CA ASN A 55 -6.97 -5.52 29.13
C ASN A 55 -5.68 -4.73 28.89
N PHE A 56 -5.82 -3.44 28.54
CA PHE A 56 -4.74 -2.52 28.19
C PHE A 56 -4.38 -1.54 29.32
N THR A 57 -4.63 -1.87 30.56
CA THR A 57 -4.56 -0.93 31.70
C THR A 57 -3.21 -0.27 31.93
N ASN A 58 -2.13 -0.82 31.39
CA ASN A 58 -0.76 -0.33 31.65
C ASN A 58 0.04 0.09 30.41
N ILE A 59 -0.59 0.18 29.22
CA ILE A 59 0.09 0.57 27.98
C ILE A 59 -0.45 1.93 27.54
N LYS A 60 0.46 2.88 27.27
CA LYS A 60 0.11 4.25 26.88
C LYS A 60 0.77 4.63 25.55
N GLY A 61 0.10 5.51 24.80
CA GLY A 61 0.66 6.13 23.58
C GLY A 61 0.81 5.19 22.40
N GLU A 62 1.89 5.33 21.66
CA GLU A 62 2.18 4.62 20.39
C GLU A 62 2.24 3.09 20.57
N ASP A 63 2.70 2.60 21.72
CA ASP A 63 2.74 1.16 21.99
C ASP A 63 1.35 0.54 22.06
N ALA A 64 0.35 1.27 22.56
CA ALA A 64 -1.03 0.82 22.60
C ALA A 64 -1.65 0.75 21.19
N GLU A 65 -1.39 1.74 20.33
CA GLU A 65 -1.83 1.73 18.91
C GLU A 65 -1.28 0.55 18.15
N ASN A 66 0.03 0.35 18.24
CA ASN A 66 0.72 -0.73 17.55
C ASN A 66 0.22 -2.10 17.99
N LEU A 67 0.00 -2.27 19.30
CA LEU A 67 -0.51 -3.51 19.86
C LEU A 67 -1.96 -3.77 19.42
N LEU A 68 -2.81 -2.72 19.39
CA LEU A 68 -4.18 -2.83 18.90
C LEU A 68 -4.25 -3.24 17.43
N LEU A 69 -3.38 -2.69 16.59
CA LEU A 69 -3.28 -3.06 15.17
C LEU A 69 -2.88 -4.53 15.02
N LYS A 70 -1.97 -5.03 15.86
CA LYS A 70 -1.54 -6.43 15.85
C LYS A 70 -2.64 -7.36 16.35
N LEU A 71 -3.32 -7.01 17.43
CA LEU A 71 -4.47 -7.79 17.94
C LEU A 71 -5.63 -7.82 16.95
N ASN A 72 -5.84 -6.73 16.20
CA ASN A 72 -6.80 -6.71 15.10
C ASN A 72 -6.39 -7.68 13.97
N ASN A 73 -5.10 -7.93 13.76
CA ASN A 73 -4.63 -8.96 12.84
C ASN A 73 -5.04 -10.38 13.28
N ILE A 74 -5.11 -10.65 14.59
CA ILE A 74 -5.55 -11.92 15.14
C ILE A 74 -7.08 -12.07 15.02
N SER A 75 -7.85 -11.04 15.33
CA SER A 75 -9.31 -11.11 15.41
C SER A 75 -9.99 -11.51 14.10
N PHE A 76 -9.35 -11.29 12.95
CA PHE A 76 -9.88 -11.70 11.64
C PHE A 76 -9.80 -13.21 11.36
N SER A 77 -9.06 -13.95 12.16
CA SER A 77 -8.91 -15.40 12.03
C SER A 77 -10.04 -16.20 12.73
N TYR A 78 -10.95 -15.53 13.47
CA TYR A 78 -11.91 -16.20 14.33
C TYR A 78 -13.36 -15.78 14.09
N THR A 79 -14.29 -16.73 14.26
CA THR A 79 -15.74 -16.51 14.17
C THR A 79 -16.30 -15.64 15.31
N ASN A 80 -15.54 -15.44 16.41
CA ASN A 80 -15.89 -14.60 17.54
C ASN A 80 -14.69 -13.72 17.95
N PRO A 81 -14.60 -12.46 17.47
CA PRO A 81 -13.51 -11.59 17.85
C PRO A 81 -13.51 -11.30 19.36
N PRO A 82 -12.34 -11.22 20.00
CA PRO A 82 -12.24 -10.86 21.40
C PRO A 82 -12.80 -9.45 21.65
N LYS A 83 -13.43 -9.24 22.81
CA LYS A 83 -13.87 -7.92 23.24
C LYS A 83 -12.69 -7.18 23.85
N TYR A 84 -12.33 -6.03 23.24
CA TYR A 84 -11.30 -5.14 23.74
C TYR A 84 -11.91 -3.97 24.50
N ASN A 85 -11.29 -3.57 25.60
CA ASN A 85 -11.58 -2.29 26.23
C ASN A 85 -10.62 -1.24 25.62
N ILE A 86 -10.98 -0.73 24.44
CA ILE A 86 -10.14 0.17 23.64
C ILE A 86 -10.57 1.62 23.90
N PRO A 87 -9.65 2.54 24.20
CA PRO A 87 -9.98 3.96 24.27
C PRO A 87 -10.56 4.46 22.94
N GLU A 88 -11.64 5.25 23.00
CA GLU A 88 -12.41 5.73 21.84
C GLU A 88 -11.55 6.46 20.79
N ARG A 89 -10.47 7.10 21.21
CA ARG A 89 -9.55 7.81 20.29
C ARG A 89 -8.92 6.93 19.21
N TYR A 90 -8.86 5.59 19.42
CA TYR A 90 -8.29 4.65 18.46
C TYR A 90 -9.32 4.06 17.49
N PHE A 91 -10.63 4.24 17.74
CA PHE A 91 -11.65 3.68 16.87
C PHE A 91 -11.56 4.12 15.40
N PRO A 92 -11.24 5.38 15.07
CA PRO A 92 -11.10 5.75 13.66
C PRO A 92 -10.04 4.92 12.93
N LEU A 93 -8.85 4.73 13.52
CA LEU A 93 -7.78 3.94 12.93
C LEU A 93 -8.18 2.47 12.78
N LEU A 94 -8.74 1.86 13.82
CA LEU A 94 -9.17 0.47 13.79
C LEU A 94 -10.25 0.22 12.75
N ASN A 95 -11.23 1.12 12.61
CA ASN A 95 -12.28 1.02 11.61
C ASN A 95 -11.71 1.06 10.17
N GLU A 96 -10.77 1.97 9.89
CA GLU A 96 -10.14 2.03 8.56
C GLU A 96 -9.27 0.80 8.28
N VAL A 97 -8.56 0.28 9.28
CA VAL A 97 -7.79 -0.97 9.15
C VAL A 97 -8.71 -2.17 8.92
N GLU A 98 -9.83 -2.25 9.62
CA GLU A 98 -10.81 -3.33 9.43
C GLU A 98 -11.42 -3.29 8.03
N ASP A 99 -11.84 -2.11 7.57
CA ASP A 99 -12.37 -1.92 6.22
C ASP A 99 -11.31 -2.24 5.14
N TYR A 100 -10.06 -1.84 5.36
CA TYR A 100 -8.94 -2.20 4.49
C TYR A 100 -8.78 -3.72 4.38
N LYS A 101 -8.75 -4.43 5.51
CA LYS A 101 -8.60 -5.89 5.49
C LYS A 101 -9.75 -6.58 4.78
N LYS A 102 -10.98 -6.17 5.05
CA LYS A 102 -12.18 -6.72 4.39
C LYS A 102 -12.10 -6.57 2.87
N ILE A 103 -11.70 -5.40 2.38
CA ILE A 103 -11.66 -5.18 0.93
C ILE A 103 -10.44 -5.86 0.28
N VAL A 104 -9.31 -5.96 0.96
CA VAL A 104 -8.12 -6.62 0.42
C VAL A 104 -8.32 -8.14 0.31
N ILE A 105 -8.95 -8.78 1.31
CA ILE A 105 -9.20 -10.24 1.30
C ILE A 105 -10.36 -10.63 0.39
N GLU A 106 -11.28 -9.71 0.04
CA GLU A 106 -12.47 -9.99 -0.77
C GLU A 106 -12.09 -10.63 -2.12
N PRO A 107 -12.48 -11.88 -2.40
CA PRO A 107 -12.06 -12.57 -3.62
C PRO A 107 -12.85 -12.15 -4.87
N ASN A 108 -14.10 -11.69 -4.69
CA ASN A 108 -15.03 -11.36 -5.80
C ASN A 108 -15.06 -9.86 -6.08
N LYS A 109 -13.94 -9.16 -5.91
CA LYS A 109 -13.87 -7.74 -6.24
C LYS A 109 -13.40 -7.52 -7.66
N TYR A 110 -14.20 -6.80 -8.41
CA TYR A 110 -13.90 -6.33 -9.74
C TYR A 110 -13.72 -4.81 -9.76
N GLN A 111 -13.35 -4.25 -10.89
CA GLN A 111 -13.11 -2.82 -11.04
C GLN A 111 -14.33 -1.98 -10.62
N ASP A 112 -15.54 -2.39 -11.01
CA ASP A 112 -16.77 -1.70 -10.60
C ASP A 112 -17.04 -1.77 -9.09
N THR A 113 -16.71 -2.89 -8.46
CA THR A 113 -16.81 -3.08 -7.00
C THR A 113 -15.86 -2.14 -6.29
N MET A 114 -14.60 -2.09 -6.73
CA MET A 114 -13.58 -1.20 -6.16
C MET A 114 -13.92 0.27 -6.35
N LEU A 115 -14.38 0.65 -7.55
CA LEU A 115 -14.82 2.02 -7.81
C LEU A 115 -15.96 2.44 -6.87
N LYS A 116 -16.98 1.59 -6.70
CA LYS A 116 -18.11 1.85 -5.78
C LYS A 116 -17.64 1.95 -4.33
N TYR A 117 -16.73 1.06 -3.91
CA TYR A 117 -16.13 1.09 -2.59
C TYR A 117 -15.43 2.44 -2.33
N PHE A 118 -14.53 2.86 -3.23
CA PHE A 118 -13.82 4.13 -3.06
C PHE A 118 -14.78 5.32 -3.04
N ILE A 119 -15.72 5.41 -3.99
CA ILE A 119 -16.68 6.53 -4.05
C ILE A 119 -17.49 6.63 -2.74
N LYS A 120 -17.92 5.50 -2.17
CA LYS A 120 -18.64 5.47 -0.89
C LYS A 120 -17.80 5.96 0.30
N LYS A 121 -16.48 5.74 0.23
CA LYS A 121 -15.52 6.08 1.30
C LYS A 121 -15.00 7.51 1.22
N ILE A 122 -15.27 8.25 0.14
CA ILE A 122 -14.79 9.63 -0.01
C ILE A 122 -15.36 10.53 1.09
N PRO A 123 -14.51 11.24 1.86
CA PRO A 123 -14.97 12.17 2.90
C PRO A 123 -15.84 13.31 2.33
N LYS A 124 -16.78 13.83 3.12
CA LYS A 124 -17.74 14.87 2.67
C LYS A 124 -17.09 16.18 2.17
N ASN A 125 -15.90 16.52 2.64
CA ASN A 125 -15.11 17.68 2.21
C ASN A 125 -14.28 17.44 0.95
N TYR A 126 -14.37 16.23 0.36
CA TYR A 126 -13.72 15.82 -0.88
C TYR A 126 -14.73 15.61 -2.01
N THR A 127 -14.22 15.61 -3.23
CA THR A 127 -14.94 15.27 -4.47
C THR A 127 -14.03 14.43 -5.36
N TYR A 128 -14.54 14.01 -6.53
CA TYR A 128 -13.76 13.17 -7.43
C TYR A 128 -14.06 13.43 -8.91
N LYS A 129 -13.09 13.07 -9.76
CA LYS A 129 -13.26 12.85 -11.20
C LYS A 129 -13.07 11.37 -11.49
N LYS A 130 -13.96 10.80 -12.31
CA LYS A 130 -13.90 9.41 -12.77
C LYS A 130 -13.73 9.38 -14.27
N PHE A 131 -12.74 8.62 -14.73
CA PHE A 131 -12.52 8.32 -16.13
C PHE A 131 -12.83 6.84 -16.36
N SER A 132 -13.71 6.53 -17.32
CA SER A 132 -13.99 5.16 -17.77
C SER A 132 -13.12 4.88 -18.98
N LEU A 133 -12.18 3.96 -18.86
CA LEU A 133 -11.15 3.75 -19.87
C LEU A 133 -11.66 2.84 -20.99
N LYS A 134 -11.40 3.23 -22.21
CA LYS A 134 -11.57 2.40 -23.40
C LYS A 134 -10.30 1.59 -23.66
N ARG A 135 -10.38 0.51 -24.42
CA ARG A 135 -9.23 -0.35 -24.76
C ARG A 135 -8.07 0.44 -25.34
N ASN A 136 -8.06 1.38 -26.02
CA ASN A 136 -6.96 2.20 -26.57
C ASN A 136 -7.15 3.64 -26.09
N ASP A 137 -7.38 3.81 -24.79
CA ASP A 137 -7.59 5.12 -24.20
C ASP A 137 -6.35 5.97 -24.35
N LYS A 138 -6.50 7.19 -24.87
CA LYS A 138 -5.37 8.10 -25.10
C LYS A 138 -4.98 8.88 -23.84
N ASN A 139 -5.89 8.98 -22.87
CA ASN A 139 -5.62 9.71 -21.63
C ASN A 139 -4.88 8.84 -20.60
N PHE A 140 -5.04 7.49 -20.68
CA PHE A 140 -4.39 6.53 -19.79
C PHE A 140 -4.01 5.27 -20.60
N PRO A 141 -3.10 5.40 -21.58
CA PRO A 141 -2.87 4.34 -22.56
C PRO A 141 -2.22 3.09 -21.98
N LEU A 142 -1.32 3.25 -20.99
CA LEU A 142 -0.63 2.13 -20.36
C LEU A 142 -1.59 1.37 -19.43
N THR A 143 -2.40 2.09 -18.66
CA THR A 143 -3.45 1.50 -17.80
C THR A 143 -4.51 0.78 -18.62
N ALA A 144 -4.93 1.36 -19.73
CA ALA A 144 -5.89 0.74 -20.65
C ALA A 144 -5.33 -0.55 -21.30
N ALA A 145 -4.04 -0.60 -21.57
CA ALA A 145 -3.37 -1.77 -22.11
C ALA A 145 -3.30 -2.92 -21.09
N VAL A 146 -3.07 -2.61 -19.82
CA VAL A 146 -3.12 -3.60 -18.72
C VAL A 146 -4.51 -4.21 -18.62
N GLY A 147 -5.56 -3.37 -18.59
CA GLY A 147 -6.95 -3.82 -18.47
C GLY A 147 -7.56 -4.43 -19.73
N ALA A 148 -6.83 -4.50 -20.86
CA ALA A 148 -7.38 -4.89 -22.16
C ALA A 148 -7.89 -6.35 -22.23
N GLY A 149 -7.36 -7.23 -21.38
CA GLY A 149 -7.76 -8.65 -21.30
C GLY A 149 -9.04 -8.90 -20.51
N SER A 150 -9.38 -7.98 -19.58
CA SER A 150 -10.54 -8.11 -18.73
C SER A 150 -11.87 -7.89 -19.49
N SER A 151 -12.92 -8.59 -19.06
CA SER A 151 -14.31 -8.33 -19.49
C SER A 151 -14.93 -7.12 -18.76
N HIS A 152 -14.32 -6.69 -17.66
CA HIS A 152 -14.77 -5.54 -16.87
C HIS A 152 -14.10 -4.26 -17.33
N LYS A 153 -14.80 -3.12 -17.13
CA LYS A 153 -14.27 -1.80 -17.50
C LYS A 153 -13.15 -1.37 -16.54
N SER A 154 -12.09 -0.82 -17.10
CA SER A 154 -11.05 -0.14 -16.34
C SER A 154 -11.44 1.31 -16.03
N TYR A 155 -10.92 1.84 -14.94
CA TYR A 155 -11.19 3.20 -14.51
C TYR A 155 -9.91 3.90 -14.05
N PHE A 156 -9.96 5.22 -14.09
CA PHE A 156 -9.04 6.06 -13.33
C PHE A 156 -9.85 6.99 -12.43
N LEU A 157 -9.55 7.01 -11.15
CA LEU A 157 -10.24 7.81 -10.15
C LEU A 157 -9.28 8.84 -9.55
N HIS A 158 -9.61 10.13 -9.68
CA HIS A 158 -8.93 11.22 -9.01
C HIS A 158 -9.83 11.79 -7.93
N VAL A 159 -9.42 11.67 -6.66
CA VAL A 159 -10.12 12.23 -5.48
C VAL A 159 -9.33 13.45 -5.01
N PHE A 160 -10.02 14.57 -4.73
CA PHE A 160 -9.38 15.83 -4.34
C PHE A 160 -10.28 16.67 -3.43
N PRO A 161 -9.73 17.62 -2.65
CA PRO A 161 -10.50 18.48 -1.77
C PRO A 161 -11.45 19.37 -2.57
N LYS A 162 -12.72 19.53 -2.10
CA LYS A 162 -13.70 20.45 -2.72
C LYS A 162 -13.24 21.90 -2.76
N LYS A 163 -12.42 22.30 -1.77
CA LYS A 163 -11.80 23.62 -1.68
C LYS A 163 -10.31 23.45 -1.52
N HIS A 164 -9.54 23.85 -2.53
CA HIS A 164 -8.09 23.93 -2.47
C HIS A 164 -7.67 25.14 -1.64
N ASN A 165 -6.76 24.95 -0.69
CA ASN A 165 -6.21 26.04 0.11
C ASN A 165 -4.77 26.31 -0.31
N LYS A 166 -4.50 27.49 -0.86
CA LYS A 166 -3.17 27.88 -1.38
C LYS A 166 -2.07 27.95 -0.30
N ASN A 167 -2.47 28.00 0.98
CA ASN A 167 -1.54 28.03 2.10
C ASN A 167 -1.17 26.64 2.63
N TRP A 168 -1.80 25.58 2.11
CA TRP A 168 -1.55 24.20 2.52
C TRP A 168 -0.67 23.48 1.52
N ASP A 169 0.15 22.55 2.00
CA ASP A 169 0.98 21.72 1.15
C ASP A 169 0.14 20.78 0.29
N ASP A 170 0.58 20.55 -0.95
CA ASP A 170 -0.11 19.73 -1.93
C ASP A 170 0.47 18.32 -1.97
N ILE A 171 -0.28 17.35 -1.48
CA ILE A 171 0.12 15.95 -1.38
C ILE A 171 -0.64 15.13 -2.41
N PHE A 172 0.08 14.36 -3.21
CA PHE A 172 -0.48 13.46 -4.22
C PHE A 172 -0.11 12.02 -3.88
N LEU A 173 -1.12 11.20 -3.57
CA LEU A 173 -0.96 9.79 -3.26
C LEU A 173 -1.47 8.96 -4.45
N ILE A 174 -0.59 8.16 -5.05
CA ILE A 174 -0.94 7.20 -6.09
C ILE A 174 -1.07 5.82 -5.44
N GLY A 175 -2.20 5.14 -5.63
CA GLY A 175 -2.42 3.78 -5.13
C GLY A 175 -2.63 2.78 -6.25
N LYS A 176 -1.75 1.80 -6.38
CA LYS A 176 -1.96 0.68 -7.31
C LYS A 176 -3.28 -0.02 -6.97
N CYS A 177 -4.14 -0.20 -7.97
CA CYS A 177 -5.39 -0.94 -7.87
C CYS A 177 -5.56 -1.92 -9.04
N VAL A 178 -4.75 -2.96 -9.02
CA VAL A 178 -4.96 -4.14 -9.88
C VAL A 178 -5.84 -5.11 -9.08
N THR A 179 -7.12 -5.21 -9.45
CA THR A 179 -8.11 -5.94 -8.65
C THR A 179 -7.83 -7.44 -8.59
N PHE A 180 -7.24 -7.96 -9.65
CA PHE A 180 -6.64 -9.29 -9.74
C PHE A 180 -5.52 -9.27 -10.79
N ASP A 181 -4.39 -9.88 -10.47
CA ASP A 181 -3.25 -9.98 -11.39
C ASP A 181 -2.94 -11.43 -11.75
N SER A 182 -3.36 -11.85 -12.95
CA SER A 182 -3.00 -13.16 -13.51
C SER A 182 -1.59 -13.20 -14.12
N GLY A 183 -0.92 -12.04 -14.24
CA GLY A 183 0.27 -11.84 -15.05
C GLY A 183 -0.03 -11.50 -16.51
N GLY A 184 -1.31 -11.47 -16.89
CA GLY A 184 -1.71 -11.31 -18.29
C GLY A 184 -1.23 -12.48 -19.14
N MET A 185 -0.66 -12.22 -20.32
CA MET A 185 -0.12 -13.28 -21.18
C MET A 185 1.19 -13.92 -20.66
N ASN A 186 1.94 -13.22 -19.81
CA ASN A 186 3.02 -13.80 -19.00
C ASN A 186 2.43 -14.37 -17.71
N ILE A 187 1.58 -15.40 -17.86
CA ILE A 187 0.77 -15.96 -16.77
C ILE A 187 1.62 -16.37 -15.56
N LYS A 188 1.15 -16.02 -14.38
CA LYS A 188 1.79 -16.43 -13.11
C LYS A 188 1.68 -17.95 -12.95
N VAL A 189 2.81 -18.56 -12.62
CA VAL A 189 2.90 -20.03 -12.43
C VAL A 189 2.81 -20.44 -10.95
N ARG A 190 2.82 -19.47 -10.02
CA ARG A 190 2.74 -19.68 -8.56
C ARG A 190 2.02 -18.51 -7.90
N ASN A 191 1.37 -18.77 -6.77
CA ASN A 191 0.75 -17.79 -5.87
C ASN A 191 -0.25 -16.84 -6.57
N MET A 192 -0.88 -17.29 -7.66
CA MET A 192 -1.86 -16.46 -8.39
C MET A 192 -3.08 -16.16 -7.52
N GLU A 193 -3.47 -17.10 -6.65
CA GLU A 193 -4.60 -16.96 -5.73
C GLU A 193 -4.42 -15.83 -4.71
N GLU A 194 -3.18 -15.44 -4.42
CA GLU A 194 -2.86 -14.31 -3.54
C GLU A 194 -3.05 -12.95 -4.24
N MET A 195 -3.11 -12.93 -5.57
CA MET A 195 -3.16 -11.71 -6.39
C MET A 195 -4.47 -10.92 -6.26
N LYS A 196 -5.45 -11.43 -5.51
CA LYS A 196 -6.55 -10.62 -4.98
C LYS A 196 -6.07 -9.44 -4.12
N THR A 197 -4.85 -9.50 -3.59
CA THR A 197 -4.25 -8.46 -2.75
C THR A 197 -3.55 -7.35 -3.54
N ASP A 198 -3.47 -7.46 -4.87
CA ASP A 198 -2.69 -6.58 -5.74
C ASP A 198 -3.29 -5.17 -5.93
N MET A 199 -4.25 -4.85 -5.10
CA MET A 199 -4.91 -3.54 -4.99
C MET A 199 -4.71 -2.89 -3.60
N ALA A 200 -3.89 -3.48 -2.73
CA ALA A 200 -3.72 -3.00 -1.36
C ALA A 200 -3.19 -1.56 -1.28
N GLY A 201 -2.33 -1.14 -2.21
CA GLY A 201 -1.83 0.24 -2.27
C GLY A 201 -2.96 1.28 -2.32
N SER A 202 -3.98 1.03 -3.14
CA SER A 202 -5.14 1.93 -3.24
C SER A 202 -6.04 1.91 -2.00
N ALA A 203 -6.18 0.77 -1.35
CA ALA A 203 -6.94 0.65 -0.11
C ALA A 203 -6.23 1.37 1.05
N ILE A 204 -4.89 1.29 1.12
CA ILE A 204 -4.07 2.02 2.09
C ILE A 204 -4.31 3.53 1.96
N ILE A 205 -4.15 4.11 0.76
CA ILE A 205 -4.28 5.56 0.58
C ILE A 205 -5.70 6.07 0.86
N MET A 206 -6.73 5.25 0.63
CA MET A 206 -8.10 5.61 0.99
C MET A 206 -8.29 5.65 2.51
N GLY A 207 -7.77 4.67 3.26
CA GLY A 207 -7.77 4.68 4.72
C GLY A 207 -7.01 5.88 5.27
N VAL A 208 -5.84 6.19 4.71
CA VAL A 208 -5.04 7.37 5.07
C VAL A 208 -5.83 8.65 4.84
N LEU A 209 -6.51 8.81 3.68
CA LEU A 209 -7.34 10.00 3.42
C LEU A 209 -8.43 10.17 4.49
N ASN A 210 -9.11 9.09 4.87
CA ASN A 210 -10.18 9.15 5.87
C ASN A 210 -9.68 9.61 7.24
N LEU A 211 -8.46 9.25 7.62
CA LEU A 211 -7.84 9.67 8.88
C LEU A 211 -7.26 11.08 8.83
N THR A 212 -6.81 11.52 7.65
CA THR A 212 -6.04 12.77 7.48
C THR A 212 -6.81 13.90 6.80
N ASN A 213 -8.08 13.68 6.41
CA ASN A 213 -8.87 14.66 5.64
C ASN A 213 -9.15 16.00 6.35
N LYS A 214 -8.80 16.11 7.63
CA LYS A 214 -8.91 17.36 8.43
C LYS A 214 -7.56 18.05 8.64
N LEU A 215 -6.44 17.45 8.23
CA LEU A 215 -5.14 18.10 8.30
C LEU A 215 -5.09 19.32 7.37
N PRO A 216 -4.24 20.32 7.68
CA PRO A 216 -4.04 21.49 6.84
C PRO A 216 -3.20 21.14 5.59
N LYS A 217 -3.69 20.22 4.78
CA LYS A 217 -3.07 19.72 3.56
C LYS A 217 -4.10 19.50 2.45
N ASN A 218 -3.71 19.76 1.21
CA ASN A 218 -4.49 19.41 0.03
C ASN A 218 -4.10 18.01 -0.43
N ILE A 219 -4.79 16.98 0.06
CA ILE A 219 -4.47 15.59 -0.27
C ILE A 219 -5.25 15.17 -1.51
N ASN A 220 -4.56 14.66 -2.52
CA ASN A 220 -5.14 14.14 -3.75
C ASN A 220 -4.84 12.64 -3.86
N LEU A 221 -5.83 11.83 -4.25
CA LEU A 221 -5.63 10.42 -4.56
C LEU A 221 -5.75 10.19 -6.06
N LEU A 222 -4.81 9.46 -6.63
CA LEU A 222 -4.79 9.03 -8.03
C LEU A 222 -4.81 7.50 -8.07
N ILE A 223 -5.91 6.91 -8.51
CA ILE A 223 -6.16 5.47 -8.41
C ILE A 223 -6.47 4.90 -9.79
N PRO A 224 -5.51 4.28 -10.48
CA PRO A 224 -5.78 3.43 -11.65
C PRO A 224 -6.42 2.12 -11.20
N ILE A 225 -7.63 1.80 -11.69
CA ILE A 225 -8.42 0.63 -11.29
C ILE A 225 -8.56 -0.29 -12.50
N VAL A 226 -7.86 -1.42 -12.47
CA VAL A 226 -7.79 -2.37 -13.59
C VAL A 226 -7.77 -3.81 -13.08
N GLU A 227 -7.92 -4.76 -14.00
CA GLU A 227 -7.64 -6.17 -13.80
C GLU A 227 -6.67 -6.62 -14.89
N ASN A 228 -5.55 -7.24 -14.50
CA ASN A 228 -4.63 -7.85 -15.44
C ASN A 228 -5.05 -9.30 -15.70
N TYR A 229 -5.87 -9.49 -16.71
CA TYR A 229 -6.48 -10.81 -16.96
C TYR A 229 -6.17 -11.33 -18.37
N ILE A 230 -6.27 -12.66 -18.51
CA ILE A 230 -6.13 -13.33 -19.79
C ILE A 230 -7.44 -13.21 -20.55
N GLY A 231 -7.37 -12.77 -21.79
CA GLY A 231 -8.54 -12.66 -22.65
C GLY A 231 -8.15 -12.48 -24.11
N SER A 232 -9.11 -12.59 -25.00
CA SER A 232 -8.88 -12.47 -26.46
C SER A 232 -8.30 -11.11 -26.88
N LYS A 233 -8.40 -10.12 -26.00
CA LYS A 233 -7.92 -8.76 -26.22
C LYS A 233 -6.72 -8.37 -25.34
N ALA A 234 -6.19 -9.32 -24.56
CA ALA A 234 -5.06 -9.07 -23.68
C ALA A 234 -3.83 -8.56 -24.46
N THR A 235 -3.11 -7.65 -23.83
CA THR A 235 -1.88 -7.09 -24.40
C THR A 235 -0.84 -8.20 -24.51
N ARG A 236 -0.33 -8.41 -25.73
CA ARG A 236 0.72 -9.39 -26.01
C ARG A 236 2.07 -8.84 -25.53
N PRO A 237 3.06 -9.66 -25.19
CA PRO A 237 4.43 -9.20 -25.06
C PRO A 237 4.95 -8.55 -26.35
N ARG A 238 5.80 -7.51 -26.19
CA ARG A 238 6.49 -6.77 -27.25
C ARG A 238 5.75 -5.68 -28.03
N PRO A 239 4.54 -5.21 -27.71
CA PRO A 239 4.06 -3.98 -28.31
C PRO A 239 4.85 -2.79 -27.80
N VAL A 240 4.90 -1.75 -28.59
CA VAL A 240 5.36 -0.42 -28.18
C VAL A 240 4.12 0.46 -28.02
N LEU A 241 3.91 0.97 -26.83
CA LEU A 241 2.76 1.79 -26.47
C LEU A 241 3.20 3.22 -26.15
N PRO A 242 2.42 4.24 -26.55
CA PRO A 242 2.67 5.59 -26.07
C PRO A 242 2.23 5.71 -24.60
N SER A 243 2.89 6.57 -23.84
CA SER A 243 2.41 7.08 -22.57
C SER A 243 1.63 8.40 -22.77
N ILE A 244 1.13 9.01 -21.72
CA ILE A 244 0.38 10.29 -21.79
C ILE A 244 1.26 11.39 -22.39
N SER A 245 2.54 11.47 -22.00
CA SER A 245 3.50 12.45 -22.53
C SER A 245 4.14 12.04 -23.86
N VAL A 246 3.57 11.03 -24.53
CA VAL A 246 4.03 10.48 -25.83
C VAL A 246 5.39 9.78 -25.78
N LYS A 247 5.97 9.56 -24.58
CA LYS A 247 7.10 8.65 -24.43
C LYS A 247 6.65 7.24 -24.79
N THR A 248 7.53 6.46 -25.40
CA THR A 248 7.22 5.11 -25.87
C THR A 248 7.71 4.03 -24.87
N VAL A 249 6.87 3.03 -24.63
CA VAL A 249 7.15 1.93 -23.71
C VAL A 249 7.02 0.60 -24.42
N GLU A 250 8.10 -0.18 -24.48
CA GLU A 250 8.07 -1.58 -24.91
C GLU A 250 7.60 -2.47 -23.75
N ILE A 251 6.51 -3.21 -23.94
CA ILE A 251 5.98 -4.14 -22.95
C ILE A 251 6.66 -5.49 -23.11
N THR A 252 7.77 -5.72 -22.44
CA THR A 252 8.51 -6.98 -22.51
C THR A 252 7.94 -8.05 -21.59
N ASP A 253 7.24 -7.65 -20.53
CA ASP A 253 6.61 -8.54 -19.56
C ASP A 253 5.23 -7.98 -19.13
N THR A 254 4.17 -8.73 -19.37
CA THR A 254 2.81 -8.33 -18.99
C THR A 254 2.51 -8.56 -17.51
N ASP A 255 3.37 -9.29 -16.77
CA ASP A 255 3.35 -9.45 -15.30
C ASP A 255 4.09 -8.30 -14.57
N ALA A 256 4.61 -7.34 -15.32
CA ALA A 256 5.14 -6.07 -14.81
C ALA A 256 4.17 -4.91 -15.14
N GLU A 257 2.90 -5.09 -14.82
CA GLU A 257 1.74 -4.27 -15.17
C GLU A 257 1.56 -3.08 -14.23
N GLY A 258 1.80 -3.27 -12.91
CA GLY A 258 1.54 -2.26 -11.89
C GLY A 258 2.30 -0.97 -12.14
N ARG A 259 3.57 -1.07 -12.56
CA ARG A 259 4.39 0.09 -12.90
C ARG A 259 3.87 0.87 -14.11
N LEU A 260 3.18 0.22 -15.03
CA LEU A 260 2.52 0.86 -16.17
C LEU A 260 1.35 1.73 -15.72
N CYS A 261 0.52 1.20 -14.80
CA CYS A 261 -0.59 1.94 -14.22
C CYS A 261 -0.11 3.15 -13.39
N ILE A 262 0.98 2.97 -12.63
CA ILE A 262 1.58 4.05 -11.85
C ILE A 262 2.19 5.11 -12.78
N ALA A 263 2.84 4.71 -13.88
CA ALA A 263 3.40 5.64 -14.85
C ALA A 263 2.33 6.58 -15.44
N ASP A 264 1.16 6.04 -15.84
CA ASP A 264 0.03 6.88 -16.28
C ASP A 264 -0.44 7.85 -15.17
N ALA A 265 -0.50 7.40 -13.92
CA ALA A 265 -0.90 8.26 -12.81
C ALA A 265 0.13 9.38 -12.53
N VAL A 266 1.43 9.07 -12.65
CA VAL A 266 2.52 10.05 -12.54
C VAL A 266 2.45 11.06 -13.68
N GLU A 267 2.24 10.61 -14.91
CA GLU A 267 2.12 11.51 -16.05
C GLU A 267 0.83 12.33 -16.03
N TYR A 268 -0.30 11.75 -15.58
CA TYR A 268 -1.52 12.53 -15.34
C TYR A 268 -1.27 13.66 -14.32
N PHE A 269 -0.51 13.39 -13.26
CA PHE A 269 -0.08 14.45 -12.36
C PHE A 269 0.76 15.49 -13.09
N ASN A 270 1.80 15.10 -13.84
CA ASN A 270 2.70 16.01 -14.53
C ASN A 270 1.98 16.93 -15.53
N GLU A 271 1.08 16.37 -16.35
CA GLU A 271 0.47 17.06 -17.48
C GLU A 271 -0.79 17.85 -17.10
N HIS A 272 -1.54 17.41 -16.08
CA HIS A 272 -2.85 17.98 -15.78
C HIS A 272 -2.96 18.62 -14.41
N LEU A 273 -2.11 18.27 -13.47
CA LEU A 273 -2.24 18.74 -12.08
C LEU A 273 -1.07 19.61 -11.65
N TYR A 274 0.14 19.30 -12.11
CA TYR A 274 1.33 20.07 -11.76
C TYR A 274 1.30 21.48 -12.39
N ASN A 275 1.38 22.49 -11.56
CA ASN A 275 1.45 23.88 -11.97
C ASN A 275 2.17 24.73 -10.91
N LYS A 276 2.48 25.99 -11.25
CA LYS A 276 3.22 26.94 -10.37
C LYS A 276 2.46 27.35 -9.09
N ASN A 277 1.16 27.02 -8.99
CA ASN A 277 0.33 27.40 -7.84
C ASN A 277 0.32 26.32 -6.75
N LEU A 278 0.92 25.15 -7.00
CA LEU A 278 1.06 24.12 -5.98
C LEU A 278 2.08 24.52 -4.93
N LYS A 279 1.72 24.34 -3.66
CA LYS A 279 2.60 24.63 -2.53
C LYS A 279 3.29 23.34 -2.08
N ASN A 280 4.62 23.34 -2.08
CA ASN A 280 5.45 22.21 -1.62
C ASN A 280 4.94 20.83 -2.11
N PRO A 281 4.71 20.66 -3.43
CA PRO A 281 4.11 19.43 -3.93
C PRO A 281 4.98 18.22 -3.59
N LEU A 282 4.34 17.16 -3.07
CA LEU A 282 4.95 15.87 -2.77
C LEU A 282 4.16 14.77 -3.45
N LEU A 283 4.83 13.93 -4.24
CA LEU A 283 4.25 12.78 -4.91
C LEU A 283 4.69 11.49 -4.22
N ILE A 284 3.73 10.64 -3.84
CA ILE A 284 4.01 9.34 -3.20
C ILE A 284 3.19 8.28 -3.93
N ASP A 285 3.81 7.22 -4.39
CA ASP A 285 3.09 6.05 -4.87
C ASP A 285 3.29 4.84 -3.95
N ILE A 286 2.21 4.09 -3.77
CA ILE A 286 2.15 2.92 -2.91
C ILE A 286 1.61 1.74 -3.74
N ALA A 287 2.38 0.66 -3.78
CA ALA A 287 2.04 -0.49 -4.61
C ALA A 287 2.55 -1.81 -4.03
N THR A 288 1.80 -2.87 -4.27
CA THR A 288 2.28 -4.25 -4.25
C THR A 288 3.01 -4.51 -5.57
N LEU A 289 4.23 -3.94 -5.71
CA LEU A 289 4.84 -3.83 -7.04
C LEU A 289 5.66 -5.04 -7.42
N THR A 290 6.51 -5.52 -6.50
CA THR A 290 7.50 -6.55 -6.87
C THR A 290 7.62 -7.65 -5.81
N GLY A 291 7.55 -8.91 -6.25
CA GLY A 291 7.80 -10.06 -5.37
C GLY A 291 9.25 -10.12 -4.83
N HIS A 292 10.19 -9.37 -5.43
CA HIS A 292 11.57 -9.34 -4.96
C HIS A 292 11.73 -8.68 -3.57
N THR A 293 10.75 -7.91 -3.11
CA THR A 293 10.74 -7.33 -1.75
C THR A 293 10.78 -8.39 -0.66
N TYR A 294 10.19 -9.57 -0.89
CA TYR A 294 10.26 -10.70 0.05
C TYR A 294 11.69 -11.16 0.32
N TYR A 295 12.56 -11.14 -0.70
CA TYR A 295 13.96 -11.54 -0.55
C TYR A 295 14.83 -10.47 0.12
N ILE A 296 14.38 -9.21 0.11
CA ILE A 296 15.12 -8.09 0.72
C ILE A 296 14.77 -7.98 2.20
N SER A 297 13.47 -8.01 2.54
CA SER A 297 12.96 -7.66 3.87
C SER A 297 12.45 -8.84 4.68
N CYS A 298 12.38 -10.06 4.13
CA CYS A 298 11.77 -11.22 4.78
C CYS A 298 10.37 -10.90 5.36
N SER A 299 9.59 -10.08 4.67
CA SER A 299 8.24 -9.63 5.08
C SER A 299 8.18 -8.81 6.38
N THR A 300 9.29 -8.19 6.79
CA THR A 300 9.36 -7.38 8.02
C THR A 300 9.23 -5.89 7.76
N SER A 301 9.55 -5.43 6.55
CA SER A 301 9.53 -4.01 6.17
C SER A 301 9.07 -3.82 4.72
N SER A 302 8.52 -2.65 4.40
CA SER A 302 8.34 -2.23 3.01
C SER A 302 9.63 -1.66 2.45
N ILE A 303 9.75 -1.66 1.12
CA ILE A 303 10.91 -1.08 0.45
C ILE A 303 10.55 0.32 -0.06
N VAL A 304 11.34 1.30 0.36
CA VAL A 304 11.14 2.70 -0.02
C VAL A 304 12.26 3.16 -0.94
N MET A 305 11.88 3.83 -2.00
CA MET A 305 12.79 4.47 -2.95
C MET A 305 12.29 5.88 -3.26
N GLY A 306 13.18 6.74 -3.73
CA GLY A 306 12.77 8.08 -4.13
C GLY A 306 13.89 8.84 -4.84
N ASN A 307 13.53 10.00 -5.39
CA ASN A 307 14.51 10.88 -6.00
C ASN A 307 15.26 11.71 -4.95
N LYS A 308 16.33 12.38 -5.36
CA LYS A 308 17.18 13.19 -4.46
C LYS A 308 16.40 14.25 -3.69
N LYS A 309 15.33 14.82 -4.27
CA LYS A 309 14.51 15.87 -3.63
C LYS A 309 13.65 15.32 -2.49
N ALA A 310 13.35 14.03 -2.51
CA ALA A 310 12.54 13.38 -1.47
C ALA A 310 13.35 12.97 -0.24
N LYS A 311 14.67 13.13 -0.21
CA LYS A 311 15.53 12.63 0.88
C LYS A 311 14.97 12.97 2.26
N ARG A 312 14.69 14.25 2.55
CA ARG A 312 14.16 14.70 3.84
C ARG A 312 12.83 14.02 4.23
N TYR A 313 12.01 13.73 3.23
CA TYR A 313 10.71 13.06 3.43
C TYR A 313 10.90 11.56 3.70
N MET A 314 11.85 10.91 3.00
CA MET A 314 12.18 9.51 3.27
C MET A 314 12.79 9.34 4.66
N ASP A 315 13.68 10.25 5.09
CA ASP A 315 14.24 10.25 6.44
C ASP A 315 13.11 10.38 7.50
N LYS A 316 12.13 11.29 7.25
CA LYS A 316 10.97 11.46 8.13
C LYS A 316 10.03 10.25 8.12
N LEU A 317 9.84 9.61 6.95
CA LEU A 317 9.06 8.39 6.83
C LEU A 317 9.73 7.24 7.60
N TYR A 318 11.05 7.14 7.57
CA TYR A 318 11.82 6.17 8.36
C TYR A 318 11.57 6.36 9.87
N GLU A 319 11.68 7.61 10.37
CA GLU A 319 11.36 7.91 11.77
C GLU A 319 9.92 7.50 12.14
N CYS A 320 8.96 7.72 11.24
CA CYS A 320 7.59 7.30 11.45
C CYS A 320 7.44 5.77 11.48
N GLY A 321 8.18 5.05 10.62
CA GLY A 321 8.24 3.60 10.62
C GLY A 321 8.71 3.02 11.95
N GLU A 322 9.76 3.60 12.54
CA GLU A 322 10.25 3.22 13.85
C GLU A 322 9.21 3.45 14.96
N GLN A 323 8.43 4.55 14.86
CA GLN A 323 7.41 4.89 15.85
C GLN A 323 6.16 4.03 15.73
N THR A 324 5.70 3.79 14.51
CA THR A 324 4.49 2.98 14.25
C THR A 324 4.77 1.49 14.24
N LYS A 325 6.05 1.10 14.29
CA LYS A 325 6.50 -0.28 14.10
C LYS A 325 6.07 -0.88 12.76
N GLU A 326 5.75 -0.05 11.80
CA GLU A 326 5.58 -0.40 10.39
C GLU A 326 6.90 -0.06 9.66
N PHE A 327 7.90 -0.92 9.80
CA PHE A 327 9.28 -0.66 9.39
C PHE A 327 9.42 -0.51 7.88
N ILE A 328 10.38 0.32 7.47
CA ILE A 328 10.76 0.51 6.07
C ILE A 328 12.26 0.34 5.89
N ASP A 329 12.67 -0.15 4.72
CA ASP A 329 14.05 -0.14 4.26
C ASP A 329 14.20 0.79 3.07
N ILE A 330 15.16 1.73 3.13
CA ILE A 330 15.38 2.69 2.07
C ILE A 330 16.44 2.17 1.11
N LEU A 331 16.06 1.95 -0.16
CA LEU A 331 16.98 1.59 -1.23
C LEU A 331 17.27 2.78 -2.14
N GLN A 332 18.54 2.93 -2.51
CA GLN A 332 18.97 4.03 -3.35
C GLN A 332 18.81 3.71 -4.83
N LEU A 333 18.01 4.48 -5.55
CA LEU A 333 17.94 4.44 -7.01
C LEU A 333 19.21 5.01 -7.63
N ARG A 334 19.75 4.28 -8.61
CA ARG A 334 20.94 4.67 -9.38
C ARG A 334 20.64 4.61 -10.87
N GLU A 335 21.32 5.42 -11.64
CA GLU A 335 21.13 5.56 -13.10
C GLU A 335 21.28 4.22 -13.85
N ASN A 336 22.15 3.33 -13.40
CA ASN A 336 22.34 2.02 -14.04
C ASN A 336 21.08 1.13 -14.03
N TYR A 337 20.14 1.31 -13.06
CA TYR A 337 18.86 0.60 -13.10
C TYR A 337 17.97 1.11 -14.22
N VAL A 338 17.91 2.41 -14.47
CA VAL A 338 17.22 2.99 -15.63
C VAL A 338 17.89 2.53 -16.93
N LYS A 339 19.23 2.51 -16.99
CA LYS A 339 19.99 2.02 -18.16
C LYS A 339 19.68 0.56 -18.50
N SER A 340 19.38 -0.28 -17.49
CA SER A 340 19.01 -1.68 -17.72
C SER A 340 17.66 -1.84 -18.44
N LEU A 341 16.82 -0.80 -18.39
CA LEU A 341 15.51 -0.73 -19.06
C LEU A 341 15.58 -0.11 -20.46
N LYS A 342 16.76 0.15 -21.00
CA LYS A 342 16.91 0.68 -22.37
C LYS A 342 16.30 -0.29 -23.37
N SER A 343 15.41 0.20 -24.24
CA SER A 343 14.85 -0.53 -25.38
C SER A 343 15.58 -0.19 -26.66
N SER A 344 15.55 -1.08 -27.65
CA SER A 344 16.02 -0.80 -29.01
C SER A 344 14.93 -0.24 -29.92
N VAL A 345 13.68 -0.26 -29.48
CA VAL A 345 12.49 0.11 -30.29
C VAL A 345 11.58 1.13 -29.61
N ALA A 346 11.89 1.52 -28.36
CA ALA A 346 11.14 2.46 -27.55
C ALA A 346 12.08 3.25 -26.64
N ASP A 347 11.56 4.29 -25.97
CA ASP A 347 12.35 5.07 -25.02
C ASP A 347 12.72 4.24 -23.78
N ILE A 348 11.82 3.34 -23.34
CA ILE A 348 12.04 2.47 -22.20
C ILE A 348 11.28 1.15 -22.39
N LYS A 349 11.73 0.07 -21.75
CA LYS A 349 10.96 -1.18 -21.59
C LYS A 349 10.50 -1.38 -20.15
N ASN A 350 9.36 -2.04 -19.96
CA ASN A 350 8.78 -2.17 -18.62
C ASN A 350 9.52 -3.18 -17.72
N TRP A 351 10.29 -4.09 -18.30
CA TRP A 351 11.06 -5.10 -17.57
C TRP A 351 12.31 -5.53 -18.34
N SER A 352 13.30 -6.07 -17.62
CA SER A 352 14.56 -6.56 -18.22
C SER A 352 15.09 -7.79 -17.50
N PRO A 353 15.36 -8.90 -18.22
CA PRO A 353 15.96 -10.11 -17.64
C PRO A 353 17.43 -9.92 -17.23
N GLN A 354 18.08 -8.86 -17.72
CA GLN A 354 19.50 -8.59 -17.49
C GLN A 354 19.79 -8.06 -16.08
N CYS A 355 18.80 -7.45 -15.42
CA CYS A 355 18.95 -6.94 -14.07
C CYS A 355 18.04 -7.69 -13.09
N LYS A 356 18.65 -8.48 -12.20
CA LYS A 356 17.92 -9.28 -11.21
C LYS A 356 17.42 -8.48 -10.00
N ALA A 357 17.77 -7.19 -9.89
CA ALA A 357 17.30 -6.31 -8.83
C ALA A 357 15.87 -5.79 -9.09
N GLY A 358 14.90 -6.70 -9.15
CA GLY A 358 13.53 -6.42 -9.62
C GLY A 358 12.85 -5.25 -8.94
N THR A 359 13.00 -5.11 -7.61
CA THR A 359 12.44 -3.98 -6.85
C THR A 359 13.03 -2.64 -7.32
N LEU A 360 14.36 -2.55 -7.43
CA LEU A 360 15.05 -1.33 -7.91
C LEU A 360 14.73 -1.02 -9.37
N VAL A 361 14.58 -2.03 -10.22
CA VAL A 361 14.18 -1.87 -11.62
C VAL A 361 12.72 -1.37 -11.71
N GLY A 362 11.84 -1.85 -10.84
CA GLY A 362 10.45 -1.36 -10.73
C GLY A 362 10.39 0.12 -10.40
N GLY A 363 11.09 0.53 -9.33
CA GLY A 363 11.20 1.94 -8.95
C GLY A 363 11.87 2.82 -10.02
N ALA A 364 12.93 2.30 -10.68
CA ALA A 364 13.63 3.00 -11.75
C ALA A 364 12.74 3.24 -12.99
N PHE A 365 11.85 2.30 -13.31
CA PHE A 365 10.86 2.49 -14.37
C PHE A 365 9.91 3.65 -14.04
N ILE A 366 9.39 3.72 -12.81
CA ILE A 366 8.51 4.81 -12.38
C ILE A 366 9.26 6.14 -12.38
N ASP A 367 10.49 6.17 -11.82
CA ASP A 367 11.35 7.37 -11.78
C ASP A 367 11.61 7.99 -13.16
N PHE A 368 11.60 7.19 -14.24
CA PHE A 368 11.74 7.67 -15.61
C PHE A 368 10.61 8.65 -16.02
N PHE A 369 9.40 8.46 -15.47
CA PHE A 369 8.25 9.31 -15.75
C PHE A 369 8.11 10.49 -14.79
N VAL A 370 8.74 10.42 -13.61
CA VAL A 370 8.62 11.45 -12.57
C VAL A 370 9.26 12.77 -13.01
N ASN A 371 8.54 13.87 -12.79
CA ASN A 371 9.11 15.22 -12.94
C ASN A 371 10.24 15.42 -11.91
N LYS A 372 11.47 15.61 -12.39
CA LYS A 372 12.67 15.73 -11.53
C LYS A 372 12.66 16.97 -10.61
N ASN A 373 11.71 17.88 -10.81
CA ASN A 373 11.53 19.05 -9.95
C ASN A 373 10.65 18.76 -8.71
N ILE A 374 9.98 17.60 -8.66
CA ILE A 374 9.05 17.23 -7.59
C ILE A 374 9.71 16.18 -6.69
N PRO A 375 9.67 16.32 -5.34
CA PRO A 375 9.96 15.23 -4.43
C PRO A 375 9.02 14.04 -4.71
N TRP A 376 9.59 12.86 -4.94
CA TRP A 376 8.84 11.65 -5.21
C TRP A 376 9.35 10.48 -4.36
N ILE A 377 8.40 9.72 -3.80
CA ILE A 377 8.64 8.52 -3.00
C ILE A 377 7.82 7.38 -3.59
N HIS A 378 8.44 6.23 -3.81
CA HIS A 378 7.80 4.95 -4.07
C HIS A 378 7.88 4.06 -2.84
N ILE A 379 6.75 3.46 -2.46
CA ILE A 379 6.66 2.52 -1.33
C ILE A 379 6.15 1.18 -1.87
N ASP A 380 7.05 0.20 -1.98
CA ASP A 380 6.70 -1.17 -2.37
C ASP A 380 6.29 -1.96 -1.12
N VAL A 381 5.01 -2.23 -0.99
CA VAL A 381 4.39 -2.92 0.14
C VAL A 381 4.11 -4.40 -0.13
N ALA A 382 4.59 -4.96 -1.24
CA ALA A 382 4.26 -6.33 -1.63
C ALA A 382 4.58 -7.36 -0.54
N ALA A 383 5.73 -7.24 0.13
CA ALA A 383 6.14 -8.20 1.16
C ALA A 383 5.40 -8.09 2.49
N VAL A 384 4.68 -6.97 2.74
CA VAL A 384 4.16 -6.66 4.09
C VAL A 384 2.64 -6.62 4.20
N VAL A 385 1.91 -6.66 3.08
CA VAL A 385 0.44 -6.58 3.10
C VAL A 385 -0.25 -7.94 3.25
N TYR A 386 0.44 -9.03 2.92
CA TYR A 386 -0.12 -10.37 2.96
C TYR A 386 0.97 -11.40 3.31
N ASN A 387 0.66 -12.29 4.23
CA ASN A 387 1.55 -13.39 4.59
C ASN A 387 0.75 -14.50 5.29
N ASN A 388 1.04 -15.77 4.96
CA ASN A 388 0.40 -16.95 5.57
C ASN A 388 -1.12 -16.84 5.57
N ASP A 389 -1.72 -16.57 4.41
CA ASP A 389 -3.18 -16.41 4.20
C ASP A 389 -3.84 -15.29 5.00
N LYS A 390 -3.05 -14.37 5.58
CA LYS A 390 -3.55 -13.25 6.38
C LYS A 390 -3.19 -11.91 5.76
N VAL A 391 -4.17 -11.01 5.67
CA VAL A 391 -3.95 -9.60 5.33
C VAL A 391 -3.40 -8.89 6.55
N LYS A 392 -2.25 -8.23 6.40
CA LYS A 392 -1.61 -7.43 7.45
C LYS A 392 -2.08 -5.97 7.36
N SER A 393 -2.29 -5.32 8.50
CA SER A 393 -2.59 -3.90 8.57
C SER A 393 -1.32 -3.06 8.46
N TYR A 394 -0.78 -2.94 7.24
CA TYR A 394 0.44 -2.17 7.01
C TYR A 394 0.16 -0.92 6.18
N GLY A 395 0.84 0.16 6.51
CA GLY A 395 0.91 1.39 5.72
C GLY A 395 -0.09 2.47 6.12
N ILE A 396 -1.25 2.13 6.68
CA ILE A 396 -2.26 3.14 7.07
C ILE A 396 -1.75 3.98 8.25
N ASN A 397 -1.25 3.35 9.31
CA ASN A 397 -0.74 4.07 10.48
C ASN A 397 0.54 4.84 10.14
N LEU A 398 1.48 4.21 9.43
CA LEU A 398 2.72 4.80 8.96
C LEU A 398 2.48 6.10 8.20
N LEU A 399 1.65 6.04 7.15
CA LEU A 399 1.41 7.19 6.29
C LEU A 399 0.57 8.28 6.98
N THR A 400 -0.40 7.89 7.82
CA THR A 400 -1.15 8.84 8.64
C THR A 400 -0.19 9.63 9.52
N LYS A 401 0.67 8.94 10.28
CA LYS A 401 1.68 9.56 11.14
C LYS A 401 2.67 10.43 10.37
N PHE A 402 3.08 9.97 9.18
CA PHE A 402 3.98 10.72 8.32
C PHE A 402 3.32 12.04 7.85
N LEU A 403 2.08 11.99 7.37
CA LEU A 403 1.36 13.19 6.91
C LEU A 403 1.07 14.19 8.04
N GLU A 404 0.94 13.74 9.27
CA GLU A 404 0.83 14.61 10.46
C GLU A 404 2.13 15.36 10.76
N LYS A 405 3.29 14.79 10.40
CA LYS A 405 4.62 15.31 10.77
C LYS A 405 5.34 16.13 9.70
N ILE A 406 4.85 16.13 8.47
CA ILE A 406 5.47 16.91 7.38
C ILE A 406 4.77 18.25 7.14
#